data_062c22d70e43119d4d6dbd9cef1ae54b
#
_entry.id   062c22d70e43119d4d6dbd9cef1ae54b
#
_cell.length_a   1.000
_cell.length_b   1.000
_cell.length_c   1.000
_cell.angle_alpha   90.00
_cell.angle_beta   90.00
_cell.angle_gamma   90.00
#
_symmetry.space_group_name_H-M   'P 1'
#
loop_
_entity.id
_entity.type
_entity.pdbx_description
1 polymer ?
#
loop_
_entity_poly.entity_id
_entity_poly.type
_entity_poly.pdbx_seq_one_letter_code
_entity_poly.pdbx_strand_id
1 'polypeptide(L)'
;SDTVHVVPNANVGGAGGFTRGMIEILKANENGAGVTHVLVMDDDIVLDTDVLLRTYTLLSLRKPEYADVFVGGAMLRLDRPNIQVENGAAWNQGQLISHKANFDLTKVDLCVANELEERHEYNAWWYCCIPIAVVRPDNLPMPIFIRGDDIEYGLRNCKRLVTLNGICVWHEPFESKYSSSMYYYILRNQCIDNSMHCPGYDANALKADLRSQVMGEVNRYRYKNADLLIRGGRDFLKGIDWLEQTDAEALHKEIMAYGYKAQPVDQLDVPFDYSRYLYATKEEEKNKGKLKNLKVKLTRNGWLVPPTRENTVVSMMHMTAYNAYRVQKVLNYDSNSQKGFVTERSKEEYSRCVREMKACMKEIDAQFDAAAQSYRERCGEVRSLDFWKKYLNLDK
;
A
#
# COMPACT_ATOMS: atom_id res chain seq x y z
N SER A 1 23.18 -22.05 -10.77
CA SER A 1 22.76 -23.29 -10.11
C SER A 1 21.48 -23.75 -10.81
N ASP A 2 21.32 -25.06 -10.97
CA ASP A 2 20.14 -25.66 -11.64
C ASP A 2 18.84 -25.48 -10.87
N THR A 3 18.90 -24.83 -9.70
CA THR A 3 17.79 -24.60 -8.79
C THR A 3 17.30 -23.15 -8.78
N VAL A 4 18.04 -22.22 -9.39
CA VAL A 4 17.67 -20.79 -9.45
C VAL A 4 17.54 -20.37 -10.90
N HIS A 5 16.34 -19.93 -11.27
CA HIS A 5 16.03 -19.43 -12.61
C HIS A 5 15.75 -17.93 -12.56
N VAL A 6 16.54 -17.15 -13.29
CA VAL A 6 16.29 -15.71 -13.48
C VAL A 6 15.42 -15.56 -14.72
N VAL A 7 14.23 -15.03 -14.52
CA VAL A 7 13.24 -14.84 -15.58
C VAL A 7 13.09 -13.33 -15.87
N PRO A 8 13.59 -12.82 -17.02
CA PRO A 8 13.40 -11.45 -17.41
C PRO A 8 11.92 -11.09 -17.52
N ASN A 9 11.54 -9.90 -17.05
CA ASN A 9 10.17 -9.44 -17.09
C ASN A 9 10.10 -7.92 -17.37
N ALA A 10 9.01 -7.46 -17.97
CA ALA A 10 8.72 -6.03 -18.07
C ALA A 10 8.44 -5.46 -16.67
N ASN A 11 8.81 -4.21 -16.45
CA ASN A 11 8.50 -3.55 -15.17
C ASN A 11 7.04 -3.09 -15.14
N VAL A 12 6.17 -4.00 -14.77
CA VAL A 12 4.75 -3.74 -14.55
C VAL A 12 4.38 -3.89 -13.06
N GLY A 13 5.33 -3.56 -12.18
CA GLY A 13 5.20 -3.54 -10.72
C GLY A 13 5.23 -4.93 -10.07
N GLY A 14 4.96 -4.95 -8.75
CA GLY A 14 4.88 -6.19 -7.96
C GLY A 14 3.85 -7.16 -8.53
N ALA A 15 2.66 -6.68 -8.87
CA ALA A 15 1.61 -7.49 -9.49
C ALA A 15 2.12 -8.28 -10.72
N GLY A 16 2.91 -7.63 -11.58
CA GLY A 16 3.47 -8.29 -12.77
C GLY A 16 4.61 -9.23 -12.47
N GLY A 17 5.48 -8.91 -11.51
CA GLY A 17 6.59 -9.76 -11.07
C GLY A 17 6.08 -11.09 -10.49
N PHE A 18 5.16 -11.01 -9.53
CA PHE A 18 4.55 -12.20 -8.92
C PHE A 18 3.74 -13.01 -9.92
N THR A 19 2.95 -12.36 -10.78
CA THR A 19 2.19 -13.07 -11.83
C THR A 19 3.12 -13.78 -12.80
N ARG A 20 4.24 -13.18 -13.19
CA ARG A 20 5.23 -13.85 -14.04
C ARG A 20 5.75 -15.13 -13.40
N GLY A 21 6.09 -15.10 -12.11
CA GLY A 21 6.46 -16.27 -11.35
C GLY A 21 5.39 -17.36 -11.35
N MET A 22 4.13 -16.97 -11.11
CA MET A 22 2.99 -17.88 -11.14
C MET A 22 2.79 -18.53 -12.53
N ILE A 23 3.00 -17.78 -13.62
CA ILE A 23 2.94 -18.32 -14.99
C ILE A 23 4.02 -19.37 -15.22
N GLU A 24 5.25 -19.14 -14.76
CA GLU A 24 6.33 -20.14 -14.90
C GLU A 24 6.03 -21.41 -14.10
N ILE A 25 5.41 -21.28 -12.92
CA ILE A 25 4.97 -22.44 -12.12
C ILE A 25 3.83 -23.22 -12.82
N LEU A 26 2.88 -22.53 -13.45
CA LEU A 26 1.84 -23.20 -14.24
C LEU A 26 2.45 -24.03 -15.37
N LYS A 27 3.41 -23.47 -16.12
CA LYS A 27 4.16 -24.19 -17.17
C LYS A 27 4.92 -25.38 -16.61
N ALA A 28 5.57 -25.22 -15.45
CA ALA A 28 6.29 -26.33 -14.80
C ALA A 28 5.34 -27.46 -14.41
N ASN A 29 4.15 -27.14 -13.91
CA ASN A 29 3.15 -28.15 -13.56
C ASN A 29 2.57 -28.86 -14.79
N GLU A 30 2.36 -28.16 -15.90
CA GLU A 30 1.99 -28.79 -17.19
C GLU A 30 3.05 -29.82 -17.62
N ASN A 31 4.32 -29.58 -17.30
CA ASN A 31 5.43 -30.48 -17.56
C ASN A 31 5.68 -31.54 -16.44
N GLY A 32 4.75 -31.67 -15.49
CA GLY A 32 4.78 -32.73 -14.47
C GLY A 32 5.59 -32.39 -13.21
N ALA A 33 5.90 -31.15 -12.93
CA ALA A 33 6.68 -30.75 -11.73
C ALA A 33 5.97 -31.09 -10.40
N GLY A 34 4.64 -31.21 -10.39
CA GLY A 34 3.87 -31.60 -9.20
C GLY A 34 3.91 -30.58 -8.06
N VAL A 35 4.02 -29.28 -8.38
CA VAL A 35 4.00 -28.19 -7.41
C VAL A 35 2.65 -28.15 -6.71
N THR A 36 2.65 -28.12 -5.39
CA THR A 36 1.43 -28.05 -4.55
C THR A 36 1.16 -26.66 -3.98
N HIS A 37 2.21 -25.87 -3.79
CA HIS A 37 2.14 -24.50 -3.27
C HIS A 37 3.17 -23.62 -3.97
N VAL A 38 2.87 -22.33 -4.06
CA VAL A 38 3.77 -21.28 -4.55
C VAL A 38 4.07 -20.34 -3.41
N LEU A 39 5.35 -20.16 -3.07
CA LEU A 39 5.78 -19.16 -2.13
C LEU A 39 6.15 -17.87 -2.87
N VAL A 40 5.45 -16.77 -2.58
CA VAL A 40 5.77 -15.44 -3.06
C VAL A 40 6.47 -14.66 -1.95
N MET A 41 7.50 -13.89 -2.32
CA MET A 41 8.29 -13.08 -1.40
C MET A 41 8.75 -11.80 -2.10
N ASP A 42 8.86 -10.71 -1.33
CA ASP A 42 9.55 -9.50 -1.80
C ASP A 42 11.06 -9.74 -1.91
N ASP A 43 11.73 -8.97 -2.75
CA ASP A 43 13.17 -9.08 -3.01
C ASP A 43 14.04 -8.30 -2.01
N ASP A 44 13.43 -7.47 -1.17
CA ASP A 44 14.09 -6.61 -0.18
C ASP A 44 13.87 -7.06 1.28
N ILE A 45 13.53 -8.33 1.47
CA ILE A 45 13.41 -8.96 2.81
C ILE A 45 14.71 -9.66 3.22
N VAL A 46 14.87 -9.84 4.52
CA VAL A 46 15.85 -10.75 5.10
C VAL A 46 15.14 -11.99 5.61
N LEU A 47 15.58 -13.14 5.14
CA LEU A 47 14.99 -14.45 5.43
C LEU A 47 15.99 -15.33 6.20
N ASP A 48 15.52 -15.96 7.28
CA ASP A 48 16.21 -17.12 7.86
C ASP A 48 15.79 -18.39 7.11
N THR A 49 16.74 -19.23 6.74
CA THR A 49 16.47 -20.46 5.99
C THR A 49 15.55 -21.43 6.72
N ASP A 50 15.54 -21.42 8.06
CA ASP A 50 14.64 -22.22 8.87
C ASP A 50 13.17 -21.90 8.63
N VAL A 51 12.84 -20.69 8.19
CA VAL A 51 11.46 -20.31 7.83
C VAL A 51 10.93 -21.17 6.69
N LEU A 52 11.77 -21.45 5.69
CA LEU A 52 11.41 -22.35 4.57
C LEU A 52 11.17 -23.77 5.05
N LEU A 53 12.03 -24.27 5.93
CA LEU A 53 11.89 -25.61 6.52
C LEU A 53 10.62 -25.72 7.35
N ARG A 54 10.30 -24.71 8.15
CA ARG A 54 9.06 -24.66 8.96
C ARG A 54 7.83 -24.65 8.08
N THR A 55 7.81 -23.81 7.04
CA THR A 55 6.70 -23.75 6.08
C THR A 55 6.51 -25.10 5.37
N TYR A 56 7.60 -25.70 4.87
CA TYR A 56 7.58 -27.03 4.24
C TYR A 56 7.07 -28.10 5.19
N THR A 57 7.56 -28.12 6.44
CA THR A 57 7.14 -29.08 7.46
C THR A 57 5.66 -28.96 7.77
N LEU A 58 5.18 -27.72 7.99
CA LEU A 58 3.75 -27.46 8.21
C LEU A 58 2.91 -28.02 7.07
N LEU A 59 3.27 -27.71 5.83
CA LEU A 59 2.54 -28.17 4.64
C LEU A 59 2.63 -29.70 4.45
N SER A 60 3.75 -30.32 4.82
CA SER A 60 3.94 -31.78 4.70
C SER A 60 3.15 -32.56 5.75
N LEU A 61 2.96 -31.98 6.94
CA LEU A 61 2.27 -32.62 8.07
C LEU A 61 0.78 -32.21 8.18
N ARG A 62 0.31 -31.30 7.32
CA ARG A 62 -1.07 -30.85 7.35
C ARG A 62 -2.05 -32.00 7.09
N LYS A 63 -3.21 -31.94 7.70
CA LYS A 63 -4.30 -32.86 7.40
C LYS A 63 -4.86 -32.59 5.99
N PRO A 64 -5.44 -33.60 5.31
CA PRO A 64 -6.00 -33.46 3.97
C PRO A 64 -7.05 -32.33 3.83
N GLU A 65 -7.82 -32.09 4.87
CA GLU A 65 -8.82 -31.01 4.92
C GLU A 65 -8.23 -29.58 4.87
N TYR A 66 -6.90 -29.44 5.05
CA TYR A 66 -6.13 -28.19 4.95
C TYR A 66 -5.30 -28.12 3.68
N ALA A 67 -5.66 -28.88 2.64
CA ALA A 67 -4.91 -28.88 1.37
C ALA A 67 -4.90 -27.50 0.68
N ASP A 68 -5.91 -26.67 0.95
CA ASP A 68 -6.10 -25.32 0.41
C ASP A 68 -5.64 -24.20 1.36
N VAL A 69 -4.84 -24.53 2.37
CA VAL A 69 -4.37 -23.56 3.36
C VAL A 69 -3.31 -22.62 2.77
N PHE A 70 -3.46 -21.33 3.03
CA PHE A 70 -2.39 -20.35 2.85
C PHE A 70 -1.51 -20.32 4.10
N VAL A 71 -0.22 -20.11 3.93
CA VAL A 71 0.70 -19.89 5.06
C VAL A 71 1.30 -18.49 4.93
N GLY A 72 0.97 -17.64 5.88
CA GLY A 72 1.48 -16.28 5.97
C GLY A 72 2.73 -16.19 6.84
N GLY A 73 3.71 -15.39 6.41
CA GLY A 73 4.85 -15.01 7.23
C GLY A 73 4.65 -13.65 7.86
N ALA A 74 4.93 -13.55 9.17
CA ALA A 74 4.92 -12.28 9.86
C ALA A 74 6.02 -11.35 9.31
N MET A 75 5.75 -10.04 9.28
CA MET A 75 6.76 -9.04 9.03
C MET A 75 7.31 -8.50 10.34
N LEU A 76 8.61 -8.63 10.53
CA LEU A 76 9.36 -8.02 11.62
C LEU A 76 10.21 -6.85 11.11
N ARG A 77 10.53 -5.92 11.99
CA ARG A 77 11.38 -4.77 11.65
C ARG A 77 12.84 -5.18 11.54
N LEU A 78 13.52 -4.75 10.48
CA LEU A 78 14.95 -5.00 10.32
C LEU A 78 15.80 -4.17 11.31
N ASP A 79 15.37 -2.95 11.64
CA ASP A 79 16.05 -2.06 12.60
C ASP A 79 15.80 -2.43 14.07
N ARG A 80 14.73 -3.15 14.36
CA ARG A 80 14.35 -3.67 15.68
C ARG A 80 13.77 -5.09 15.50
N PRO A 81 14.64 -6.12 15.38
CA PRO A 81 14.25 -7.44 14.88
C PRO A 81 13.31 -8.24 15.79
N ASN A 82 13.07 -7.76 17.00
CA ASN A 82 12.09 -8.31 17.94
C ASN A 82 10.69 -7.68 17.81
N ILE A 83 10.51 -6.64 17.01
CA ILE A 83 9.23 -5.97 16.85
C ILE A 83 8.54 -6.47 15.60
N GLN A 84 7.41 -7.14 15.82
CA GLN A 84 6.52 -7.59 14.73
C GLN A 84 5.65 -6.42 14.27
N VAL A 85 5.66 -6.14 12.97
CA VAL A 85 4.82 -5.10 12.37
C VAL A 85 3.42 -5.62 12.14
N GLU A 86 3.32 -6.84 11.57
CA GLU A 86 2.06 -7.47 11.20
C GLU A 86 2.23 -8.99 11.11
N ASN A 87 1.15 -9.72 11.40
CA ASN A 87 1.08 -11.17 11.21
C ASN A 87 -0.33 -11.54 10.70
N GLY A 88 -0.52 -11.44 9.39
CA GLY A 88 -1.83 -11.51 8.75
C GLY A 88 -2.66 -10.24 8.92
N ALA A 89 -3.65 -10.05 8.07
CA ALA A 89 -4.46 -8.85 8.06
C ALA A 89 -5.89 -9.09 7.59
N ALA A 90 -6.74 -8.07 7.82
CA ALA A 90 -8.07 -7.97 7.28
C ALA A 90 -8.26 -6.63 6.55
N TRP A 91 -9.26 -6.59 5.66
CA TRP A 91 -9.59 -5.42 4.87
C TRP A 91 -10.98 -4.90 5.24
N ASN A 92 -11.06 -3.66 5.66
CA ASN A 92 -12.32 -3.02 5.98
C ASN A 92 -12.49 -1.73 5.17
N GLN A 93 -13.09 -1.83 3.99
CA GLN A 93 -13.45 -0.70 3.11
C GLN A 93 -12.31 0.31 2.87
N GLY A 94 -11.12 -0.19 2.59
CA GLY A 94 -9.94 0.65 2.35
C GLY A 94 -9.09 0.89 3.61
N GLN A 95 -9.48 0.34 4.73
CA GLN A 95 -8.67 0.32 5.95
C GLN A 95 -8.02 -1.05 6.12
N LEU A 96 -6.70 -1.05 6.05
CA LEU A 96 -5.91 -2.20 6.44
C LEU A 96 -5.97 -2.36 7.96
N ILE A 97 -6.41 -3.52 8.41
CA ILE A 97 -6.38 -3.92 9.82
C ILE A 97 -5.29 -4.95 9.99
N SER A 98 -4.09 -4.47 10.34
CA SER A 98 -2.95 -5.34 10.65
C SER A 98 -3.22 -6.12 11.93
N HIS A 99 -3.15 -7.44 11.87
CA HIS A 99 -3.32 -8.28 13.04
C HIS A 99 -2.00 -8.42 13.80
N LYS A 100 -2.10 -8.56 15.12
CA LYS A 100 -0.96 -8.76 16.04
C LYS A 100 0.15 -7.72 15.83
N ALA A 101 -0.27 -6.48 15.53
CA ALA A 101 0.60 -5.39 15.17
C ALA A 101 1.39 -4.87 16.36
N ASN A 102 2.66 -4.50 16.11
CA ASN A 102 3.58 -3.95 17.09
C ASN A 102 3.86 -4.85 18.32
N PHE A 103 3.77 -6.17 18.16
CA PHE A 103 4.13 -7.11 19.18
C PHE A 103 5.65 -7.09 19.41
N ASP A 104 6.06 -6.91 20.67
CA ASP A 104 7.43 -7.09 21.11
C ASP A 104 7.65 -8.56 21.51
N LEU A 105 8.24 -9.34 20.61
CA LEU A 105 8.42 -10.78 20.76
C LEU A 105 9.53 -11.17 21.77
N THR A 106 10.11 -10.21 22.49
CA THR A 106 10.87 -10.50 23.71
C THR A 106 9.98 -10.81 24.91
N LYS A 107 8.69 -10.53 24.82
CA LYS A 107 7.69 -10.75 25.87
C LYS A 107 6.95 -12.05 25.64
N VAL A 108 7.03 -12.95 26.62
CA VAL A 108 6.45 -14.31 26.53
C VAL A 108 4.94 -14.27 26.31
N ASP A 109 4.23 -13.37 26.98
CA ASP A 109 2.77 -13.18 26.84
C ASP A 109 2.39 -12.78 25.40
N LEU A 110 3.18 -11.94 24.73
CA LEU A 110 2.95 -11.58 23.34
C LEU A 110 3.33 -12.71 22.38
N CYS A 111 4.36 -13.51 22.67
CA CYS A 111 4.65 -14.71 21.89
C CYS A 111 3.51 -15.74 21.98
N VAL A 112 2.93 -15.93 23.16
CA VAL A 112 1.75 -16.80 23.31
C VAL A 112 0.53 -16.22 22.61
N ALA A 113 0.28 -14.92 22.75
CA ALA A 113 -0.81 -14.25 22.06
C ALA A 113 -0.66 -14.31 20.53
N ASN A 114 0.57 -14.34 20.02
CA ASN A 114 0.85 -14.46 18.59
C ASN A 114 0.42 -15.82 17.99
N GLU A 115 0.31 -16.87 18.80
CA GLU A 115 -0.19 -18.19 18.39
C GLU A 115 -1.73 -18.34 18.47
N LEU A 116 -2.43 -17.36 19.03
CA LEU A 116 -3.89 -17.42 19.08
C LEU A 116 -4.44 -17.35 17.66
N GLU A 117 -5.37 -18.27 17.35
CA GLU A 117 -6.04 -18.30 16.06
C GLU A 117 -6.87 -17.03 15.88
N GLU A 118 -6.71 -16.39 14.73
CA GLU A 118 -7.41 -15.19 14.31
C GLU A 118 -7.83 -15.32 12.85
N ARG A 119 -8.99 -14.81 12.50
CA ARG A 119 -9.44 -14.84 11.11
C ARG A 119 -8.71 -13.76 10.31
N HIS A 120 -7.78 -14.20 9.49
CA HIS A 120 -7.13 -13.35 8.49
C HIS A 120 -7.87 -13.44 7.15
N GLU A 121 -7.89 -12.34 6.40
CA GLU A 121 -8.48 -12.30 5.05
C GLU A 121 -7.41 -12.37 3.96
N TYR A 122 -6.18 -11.93 4.28
CA TYR A 122 -5.02 -12.05 3.41
C TYR A 122 -3.70 -11.94 4.21
N ASN A 123 -2.59 -12.25 3.56
CA ASN A 123 -1.24 -11.95 4.01
C ASN A 123 -0.49 -11.23 2.92
N ALA A 124 0.23 -10.20 3.26
CA ALA A 124 1.04 -9.45 2.31
C ALA A 124 2.16 -10.34 1.71
N TRP A 125 2.56 -10.02 0.49
CA TRP A 125 3.45 -10.86 -0.29
C TRP A 125 4.94 -10.68 0.03
N TRP A 126 5.29 -10.04 1.13
CA TRP A 126 6.65 -10.17 1.67
C TRP A 126 6.99 -11.63 2.06
N TYR A 127 5.99 -12.46 2.38
CA TYR A 127 6.08 -13.90 2.53
C TYR A 127 4.68 -14.52 2.57
N CYS A 128 4.24 -15.08 1.48
CA CYS A 128 2.93 -15.74 1.43
C CYS A 128 3.01 -17.03 0.61
N CYS A 129 2.76 -18.16 1.25
CA CYS A 129 2.69 -19.46 0.61
C CYS A 129 1.26 -19.76 0.18
N ILE A 130 1.04 -19.86 -1.12
CA ILE A 130 -0.26 -19.91 -1.78
C ILE A 130 -0.50 -21.33 -2.32
N PRO A 131 -1.64 -21.99 -2.03
CA PRO A 131 -1.94 -23.31 -2.58
C PRO A 131 -2.13 -23.23 -4.10
N ILE A 132 -1.54 -24.17 -4.83
CA ILE A 132 -1.58 -24.19 -6.30
C ILE A 132 -3.00 -24.25 -6.86
N ALA A 133 -3.93 -24.77 -6.09
CA ALA A 133 -5.34 -24.87 -6.48
C ALA A 133 -6.00 -23.52 -6.83
N VAL A 134 -5.46 -22.40 -6.31
CA VAL A 134 -5.96 -21.05 -6.64
C VAL A 134 -5.13 -20.37 -7.72
N VAL A 135 -3.93 -20.87 -8.00
CA VAL A 135 -3.08 -20.35 -9.09
C VAL A 135 -3.48 -21.06 -10.38
N ARG A 136 -4.39 -20.47 -11.12
CA ARG A 136 -4.96 -21.08 -12.34
C ARG A 136 -4.90 -20.08 -13.51
N PRO A 137 -4.96 -20.58 -14.76
CA PRO A 137 -4.93 -19.74 -15.96
C PRO A 137 -6.05 -18.66 -16.04
N ASP A 138 -7.16 -18.87 -15.33
CA ASP A 138 -8.30 -17.97 -15.24
C ASP A 138 -8.32 -17.14 -13.94
N ASN A 139 -7.31 -17.26 -13.09
CA ASN A 139 -7.32 -16.73 -11.74
C ASN A 139 -5.96 -16.15 -11.29
N LEU A 140 -5.29 -15.44 -12.16
CA LEU A 140 -4.05 -14.72 -11.87
C LEU A 140 -4.33 -13.38 -11.17
N PRO A 141 -3.32 -12.68 -10.61
CA PRO A 141 -3.50 -11.36 -10.01
C PRO A 141 -4.05 -10.31 -10.97
N MET A 142 -4.64 -9.24 -10.42
CA MET A 142 -5.06 -8.06 -11.17
C MET A 142 -3.83 -7.22 -11.61
N PRO A 143 -3.83 -6.59 -12.80
CA PRO A 143 -2.71 -5.77 -13.29
C PRO A 143 -2.71 -4.36 -12.67
N ILE A 144 -2.76 -4.27 -11.35
CA ILE A 144 -2.90 -2.99 -10.63
C ILE A 144 -1.57 -2.36 -10.24
N PHE A 145 -0.48 -2.90 -10.71
CA PHE A 145 0.90 -2.45 -10.61
C PHE A 145 1.52 -2.70 -9.24
N ILE A 146 1.15 -1.94 -8.21
CA ILE A 146 1.71 -2.03 -6.85
C ILE A 146 0.64 -1.63 -5.84
N ARG A 147 0.68 -2.25 -4.66
CA ARG A 147 -0.19 -1.98 -3.50
C ARG A 147 -1.67 -2.32 -3.78
N GLY A 148 -2.13 -3.35 -3.15
CA GLY A 148 -3.49 -3.89 -3.29
C GLY A 148 -3.57 -5.18 -4.11
N ASP A 149 -2.53 -5.55 -4.84
CA ASP A 149 -2.42 -6.81 -5.57
C ASP A 149 -2.50 -8.03 -4.66
N ASP A 150 -1.80 -8.01 -3.55
CA ASP A 150 -1.84 -8.99 -2.47
C ASP A 150 -3.21 -9.00 -1.75
N ILE A 151 -3.77 -7.81 -1.51
CA ILE A 151 -5.08 -7.63 -0.89
C ILE A 151 -6.17 -8.22 -1.79
N GLU A 152 -6.26 -7.77 -3.04
CA GLU A 152 -7.27 -8.25 -4.00
C GLU A 152 -7.20 -9.77 -4.17
N TYR A 153 -5.99 -10.29 -4.39
CA TYR A 153 -5.80 -11.73 -4.58
C TYR A 153 -6.14 -12.53 -3.33
N GLY A 154 -5.78 -12.03 -2.15
CA GLY A 154 -6.11 -12.62 -0.86
C GLY A 154 -7.61 -12.63 -0.59
N LEU A 155 -8.29 -11.49 -0.69
CA LEU A 155 -9.74 -11.37 -0.48
C LEU A 155 -10.54 -12.31 -1.37
N ARG A 156 -10.07 -12.53 -2.59
CA ARG A 156 -10.72 -13.40 -3.56
C ARG A 156 -10.47 -14.90 -3.32
N ASN A 157 -9.30 -15.26 -2.83
CA ASN A 157 -8.82 -16.65 -2.84
C ASN A 157 -8.56 -17.24 -1.44
N CYS A 158 -8.25 -16.42 -0.44
CA CYS A 158 -7.83 -16.89 0.87
C CYS A 158 -9.02 -17.29 1.72
N LYS A 159 -9.35 -18.57 1.71
CA LYS A 159 -10.41 -19.12 2.58
C LYS A 159 -9.89 -19.43 3.97
N ARG A 160 -8.62 -19.78 4.08
CA ARG A 160 -7.98 -20.23 5.31
C ARG A 160 -6.50 -19.84 5.28
N LEU A 161 -6.09 -19.04 6.25
CA LEU A 161 -4.70 -18.60 6.41
C LEU A 161 -4.19 -19.00 7.78
N VAL A 162 -3.02 -19.63 7.82
CA VAL A 162 -2.31 -19.98 9.05
C VAL A 162 -1.07 -19.10 9.16
N THR A 163 -0.89 -18.52 10.33
CA THR A 163 0.33 -17.79 10.72
C THR A 163 0.87 -18.39 12.01
N LEU A 164 2.16 -18.66 12.08
CA LEU A 164 2.81 -19.30 13.23
C LEU A 164 4.09 -18.55 13.63
N ASN A 165 4.41 -18.59 14.91
CA ASN A 165 5.73 -18.14 15.39
C ASN A 165 6.86 -18.85 14.65
N GLY A 166 7.89 -18.10 14.26
CA GLY A 166 9.02 -18.62 13.53
C GLY A 166 8.77 -18.82 12.02
N ILE A 167 7.61 -18.40 11.49
CA ILE A 167 7.41 -18.16 10.06
C ILE A 167 7.32 -16.65 9.87
N CYS A 168 8.44 -16.01 9.57
CA CYS A 168 8.55 -14.56 9.51
C CYS A 168 9.72 -14.12 8.62
N VAL A 169 9.68 -12.86 8.22
CA VAL A 169 10.75 -12.17 7.51
C VAL A 169 11.06 -10.84 8.18
N TRP A 170 12.28 -10.32 8.01
CA TRP A 170 12.65 -8.98 8.42
C TRP A 170 12.66 -8.07 7.21
N HIS A 171 12.01 -6.94 7.36
CA HIS A 171 11.86 -5.95 6.31
C HIS A 171 12.24 -4.56 6.83
N GLU A 172 12.80 -3.72 5.97
CA GLU A 172 13.06 -2.33 6.31
C GLU A 172 11.74 -1.61 6.64
N PRO A 173 11.70 -0.81 7.72
CA PRO A 173 10.48 -0.10 8.09
C PRO A 173 9.94 0.77 6.96
N PHE A 174 8.63 0.72 6.71
CA PHE A 174 7.96 1.53 5.69
C PHE A 174 8.11 3.03 5.92
N GLU A 175 8.38 3.45 7.16
CA GLU A 175 8.61 4.84 7.52
C GLU A 175 9.78 5.48 6.76
N SER A 176 10.71 4.68 6.26
CA SER A 176 11.87 5.12 5.46
C SER A 176 11.58 5.17 3.95
N LYS A 177 10.43 4.66 3.50
CA LYS A 177 10.10 4.46 2.08
C LYS A 177 9.06 5.47 1.55
N TYR A 178 9.14 6.74 1.95
CA TYR A 178 8.20 7.74 1.43
C TYR A 178 8.32 7.90 -0.09
N SER A 179 7.19 7.79 -0.77
CA SER A 179 7.05 8.14 -2.18
C SER A 179 5.71 8.82 -2.46
N SER A 180 5.76 9.95 -3.16
CA SER A 180 4.53 10.63 -3.61
C SER A 180 3.70 9.77 -4.56
N SER A 181 4.31 8.91 -5.37
CA SER A 181 3.62 8.04 -6.31
C SER A 181 2.62 7.11 -5.64
N MET A 182 2.89 6.73 -4.39
CA MET A 182 1.99 5.86 -3.63
C MET A 182 0.59 6.45 -3.44
N TYR A 183 0.45 7.78 -3.36
CA TYR A 183 -0.86 8.42 -3.20
C TYR A 183 -1.80 8.17 -4.39
N TYR A 184 -1.24 8.05 -5.60
CA TYR A 184 -2.01 7.64 -6.77
C TYR A 184 -2.55 6.21 -6.63
N TYR A 185 -1.66 5.26 -6.31
CA TYR A 185 -2.03 3.85 -6.20
C TYR A 185 -2.93 3.58 -4.99
N ILE A 186 -2.68 4.24 -3.85
CA ILE A 186 -3.51 4.11 -2.65
C ILE A 186 -4.99 4.33 -2.98
N LEU A 187 -5.34 5.42 -3.63
CA LEU A 187 -6.76 5.70 -3.89
C LEU A 187 -7.30 4.87 -5.06
N ARG A 188 -6.56 4.77 -6.19
CA ARG A 188 -7.04 4.02 -7.35
C ARG A 188 -7.31 2.57 -7.01
N ASN A 189 -6.35 1.90 -6.37
CA ASN A 189 -6.45 0.47 -6.07
C ASN A 189 -7.45 0.21 -4.94
N GLN A 190 -7.50 1.07 -3.91
CA GLN A 190 -8.56 1.03 -2.90
C GLN A 190 -9.96 1.08 -3.54
N CYS A 191 -10.17 1.93 -4.55
CA CYS A 191 -11.45 2.00 -5.26
C CYS A 191 -11.75 0.68 -6.00
N ILE A 192 -10.76 0.09 -6.66
CA ILE A 192 -10.90 -1.20 -7.36
C ILE A 192 -11.25 -2.29 -6.36
N ASP A 193 -10.44 -2.47 -5.32
CA ASP A 193 -10.60 -3.52 -4.33
C ASP A 193 -11.95 -3.40 -3.60
N ASN A 194 -12.31 -2.19 -3.16
CA ASN A 194 -13.58 -1.96 -2.49
C ASN A 194 -14.78 -2.19 -3.40
N SER A 195 -14.70 -1.79 -4.67
CA SER A 195 -15.77 -2.02 -5.64
C SER A 195 -16.04 -3.50 -5.87
N MET A 196 -14.99 -4.34 -5.80
CA MET A 196 -15.08 -5.77 -6.02
C MET A 196 -15.45 -6.56 -4.75
N HIS A 197 -14.91 -6.17 -3.60
CA HIS A 197 -14.93 -7.00 -2.39
C HIS A 197 -15.69 -6.40 -1.20
N CYS A 198 -16.06 -5.11 -1.24
CA CYS A 198 -16.76 -4.49 -0.12
C CYS A 198 -18.25 -4.24 -0.47
N PRO A 199 -19.16 -5.08 0.02
CA PRO A 199 -20.60 -4.83 -0.14
C PRO A 199 -21.00 -3.48 0.45
N GLY A 200 -21.75 -2.68 -0.32
CA GLY A 200 -22.19 -1.34 0.09
C GLY A 200 -21.18 -0.22 -0.13
N TYR A 201 -20.01 -0.49 -0.72
CA TYR A 201 -19.13 0.59 -1.18
C TYR A 201 -19.76 1.27 -2.38
N ASP A 202 -20.06 2.55 -2.23
CA ASP A 202 -20.81 3.37 -3.20
C ASP A 202 -20.09 4.69 -3.52
N ALA A 203 -20.70 5.49 -4.39
CA ALA A 203 -20.20 6.82 -4.76
C ALA A 203 -20.02 7.74 -3.54
N ASN A 204 -20.84 7.63 -2.50
CA ASN A 204 -20.73 8.46 -1.31
C ASN A 204 -19.54 8.05 -0.46
N ALA A 205 -19.29 6.74 -0.33
CA ALA A 205 -18.11 6.21 0.35
C ALA A 205 -16.83 6.70 -0.35
N LEU A 206 -16.74 6.57 -1.68
CA LEU A 206 -15.58 7.07 -2.44
C LEU A 206 -15.41 8.60 -2.29
N LYS A 207 -16.49 9.38 -2.35
CA LYS A 207 -16.40 10.85 -2.12
C LYS A 207 -15.89 11.19 -0.72
N ALA A 208 -16.28 10.41 0.28
CA ALA A 208 -15.81 10.60 1.65
C ALA A 208 -14.30 10.27 1.77
N ASP A 209 -13.84 9.18 1.18
CA ASP A 209 -12.43 8.76 1.13
C ASP A 209 -11.58 9.80 0.39
N LEU A 210 -11.97 10.18 -0.82
CA LEU A 210 -11.31 11.21 -1.62
C LEU A 210 -11.17 12.51 -0.83
N ARG A 211 -12.26 12.98 -0.22
CA ARG A 211 -12.25 14.21 0.56
C ARG A 211 -11.32 14.12 1.76
N SER A 212 -11.37 13.01 2.48
CA SER A 212 -10.54 12.80 3.67
C SER A 212 -9.05 12.81 3.31
N GLN A 213 -8.67 12.03 2.29
CA GLN A 213 -7.28 11.88 1.89
C GLN A 213 -6.74 13.17 1.23
N VAL A 214 -7.47 13.76 0.27
CA VAL A 214 -7.07 15.00 -0.40
C VAL A 214 -6.93 16.15 0.60
N MET A 215 -7.92 16.36 1.48
CA MET A 215 -7.84 17.43 2.47
C MET A 215 -6.75 17.17 3.52
N GLY A 216 -6.45 15.90 3.80
CA GLY A 216 -5.31 15.52 4.61
C GLY A 216 -3.99 16.04 4.03
N GLU A 217 -3.75 15.81 2.74
CA GLU A 217 -2.53 16.26 2.05
C GLU A 217 -2.51 17.78 1.83
N VAL A 218 -3.62 18.39 1.44
CA VAL A 218 -3.76 19.84 1.30
C VAL A 218 -3.45 20.57 2.63
N ASN A 219 -3.91 20.04 3.76
CA ASN A 219 -3.62 20.58 5.07
C ASN A 219 -2.18 20.38 5.54
N ARG A 220 -1.41 19.51 4.85
CA ARG A 220 0.04 19.33 5.02
C ARG A 220 0.85 20.12 3.99
N TYR A 221 0.18 20.91 3.13
CA TYR A 221 0.76 21.64 2.01
C TYR A 221 1.38 20.74 0.92
N ARG A 222 0.96 19.46 0.88
CA ARG A 222 1.42 18.46 -0.08
C ARG A 222 0.48 18.38 -1.29
N TYR A 223 0.39 19.47 -2.05
CA TYR A 223 -0.58 19.62 -3.15
C TYR A 223 -0.39 18.60 -4.27
N LYS A 224 0.87 18.24 -4.59
CA LYS A 224 1.14 17.20 -5.58
C LYS A 224 0.58 15.82 -5.19
N ASN A 225 0.63 15.48 -3.89
CA ASN A 225 0.00 14.26 -3.39
C ASN A 225 -1.53 14.32 -3.52
N ALA A 226 -2.12 15.50 -3.23
CA ALA A 226 -3.55 15.72 -3.43
C ALA A 226 -3.96 15.54 -4.89
N ASP A 227 -3.16 16.03 -5.83
CA ASP A 227 -3.38 15.85 -7.28
C ASP A 227 -3.27 14.37 -7.68
N LEU A 228 -2.30 13.64 -7.13
CA LEU A 228 -2.14 12.21 -7.39
C LEU A 228 -3.31 11.39 -6.86
N LEU A 229 -3.85 11.73 -5.68
CA LEU A 229 -5.08 11.12 -5.16
C LEU A 229 -6.27 11.39 -6.10
N ILE A 230 -6.48 12.64 -6.51
CA ILE A 230 -7.56 13.01 -7.42
C ILE A 230 -7.42 12.26 -8.76
N ARG A 231 -6.20 12.17 -9.29
CA ARG A 231 -5.90 11.43 -10.52
C ARG A 231 -6.22 9.94 -10.34
N GLY A 232 -5.83 9.33 -9.22
CA GLY A 232 -6.15 7.93 -8.92
C GLY A 232 -7.65 7.66 -8.93
N GLY A 233 -8.45 8.55 -8.32
CA GLY A 233 -9.91 8.47 -8.37
C GLY A 233 -10.47 8.60 -9.79
N ARG A 234 -9.97 9.56 -10.58
CA ARG A 234 -10.37 9.74 -11.98
C ARG A 234 -10.00 8.56 -12.87
N ASP A 235 -8.83 7.97 -12.67
CA ASP A 235 -8.40 6.82 -13.47
C ASP A 235 -9.20 5.55 -13.12
N PHE A 236 -9.63 5.37 -11.86
CA PHE A 236 -10.60 4.35 -11.49
C PHE A 236 -11.94 4.52 -12.25
N LEU A 237 -12.45 5.75 -12.36
CA LEU A 237 -13.72 6.03 -13.03
C LEU A 237 -13.74 5.67 -14.54
N LYS A 238 -12.57 5.54 -15.17
CA LYS A 238 -12.46 5.09 -16.57
C LYS A 238 -12.78 3.61 -16.77
N GLY A 239 -12.92 2.84 -15.67
CA GLY A 239 -13.29 1.43 -15.70
C GLY A 239 -12.17 0.49 -16.14
N ILE A 240 -12.54 -0.77 -16.31
CA ILE A 240 -11.58 -1.86 -16.56
C ILE A 240 -10.91 -1.79 -17.93
N ASP A 241 -11.59 -1.25 -18.96
CA ASP A 241 -11.00 -1.08 -20.29
C ASP A 241 -9.75 -0.21 -20.26
N TRP A 242 -9.79 0.84 -19.46
CA TRP A 242 -8.62 1.70 -19.28
C TRP A 242 -7.49 0.96 -18.57
N LEU A 243 -7.81 0.17 -17.53
CA LEU A 243 -6.79 -0.63 -16.82
C LEU A 243 -6.12 -1.64 -17.76
N GLU A 244 -6.91 -2.31 -18.60
CA GLU A 244 -6.44 -3.28 -19.58
C GLU A 244 -5.50 -2.68 -20.64
N GLN A 245 -5.79 -1.45 -21.09
CA GLN A 245 -5.08 -0.80 -22.19
C GLN A 245 -3.91 0.07 -21.74
N THR A 246 -3.79 0.32 -20.43
CA THR A 246 -2.79 1.25 -19.90
C THR A 246 -1.39 0.64 -19.90
N ASP A 247 -0.44 1.35 -20.50
CA ASP A 247 0.99 1.10 -20.29
C ASP A 247 1.36 1.49 -18.85
N ALA A 248 1.45 0.48 -17.99
CA ALA A 248 1.68 0.70 -16.57
C ALA A 248 3.08 1.26 -16.27
N GLU A 249 4.10 0.90 -17.05
CA GLU A 249 5.46 1.42 -16.89
C GLU A 249 5.53 2.90 -17.26
N ALA A 250 4.93 3.30 -18.39
CA ALA A 250 4.86 4.69 -18.82
C ALA A 250 4.08 5.54 -17.81
N LEU A 251 2.93 5.05 -17.34
CA LEU A 251 2.12 5.70 -16.31
C LEU A 251 2.91 5.88 -15.01
N HIS A 252 3.62 4.85 -14.56
CA HIS A 252 4.43 4.93 -13.34
C HIS A 252 5.54 5.97 -13.46
N LYS A 253 6.25 6.00 -14.59
CA LYS A 253 7.29 7.01 -14.87
C LYS A 253 6.73 8.44 -14.81
N GLU A 254 5.56 8.67 -15.37
CA GLU A 254 4.88 9.97 -15.33
C GLU A 254 4.52 10.38 -13.89
N ILE A 255 3.91 9.46 -13.12
CA ILE A 255 3.52 9.68 -11.72
C ILE A 255 4.76 9.98 -10.85
N MET A 256 5.83 9.21 -11.02
CA MET A 256 7.10 9.42 -10.32
C MET A 256 7.74 10.76 -10.66
N ALA A 257 7.65 11.20 -11.92
CA ALA A 257 8.18 12.49 -12.36
C ALA A 257 7.43 13.66 -11.73
N TYR A 258 6.13 13.52 -11.51
CA TYR A 258 5.28 14.57 -10.95
C TYR A 258 5.47 14.76 -9.44
N GLY A 259 5.67 13.69 -8.67
CA GLY A 259 5.72 13.70 -7.21
C GLY A 259 6.80 14.59 -6.59
N TYR A 260 6.79 14.66 -5.26
CA TYR A 260 7.89 15.28 -4.51
C TYR A 260 9.12 14.38 -4.55
N LYS A 261 10.29 15.00 -4.69
CA LYS A 261 11.59 14.31 -4.65
C LYS A 261 12.37 14.77 -3.44
N ALA A 262 12.74 13.85 -2.59
CA ALA A 262 13.58 14.13 -1.44
C ALA A 262 15.03 14.42 -1.90
N GLN A 263 15.60 15.50 -1.37
CA GLN A 263 16.97 15.95 -1.64
C GLN A 263 17.75 16.04 -0.32
N PRO A 264 19.09 16.02 -0.33
CA PRO A 264 19.90 16.32 0.84
C PRO A 264 19.46 17.64 1.47
N VAL A 265 19.38 17.68 2.82
CA VAL A 265 18.80 18.84 3.52
C VAL A 265 19.59 20.12 3.38
N ASP A 266 20.92 20.05 3.14
CA ASP A 266 21.80 21.16 2.85
C ASP A 266 21.54 21.86 1.50
N GLN A 267 20.79 21.20 0.61
CA GLN A 267 20.38 21.73 -0.69
C GLN A 267 18.97 22.35 -0.68
N LEU A 268 18.33 22.41 0.49
CA LEU A 268 16.95 22.88 0.62
C LEU A 268 16.88 24.32 1.16
N ASP A 269 15.85 25.05 0.72
CA ASP A 269 15.60 26.46 1.05
C ASP A 269 15.16 26.70 2.52
N VAL A 270 14.92 25.64 3.28
CA VAL A 270 14.65 25.71 4.71
C VAL A 270 15.83 25.08 5.46
N PRO A 271 16.56 25.83 6.26
CA PRO A 271 17.67 25.29 7.06
C PRO A 271 17.18 24.17 7.98
N PHE A 272 17.93 23.07 8.01
CA PHE A 272 17.67 21.98 8.92
C PHE A 272 18.07 22.36 10.33
N ASP A 273 17.13 22.23 11.28
CA ASP A 273 17.34 22.44 12.70
C ASP A 273 16.81 21.21 13.46
N TYR A 274 17.73 20.38 13.94
CA TYR A 274 17.41 19.15 14.65
C TYR A 274 16.59 19.39 15.92
N SER A 275 16.83 20.50 16.61
CA SER A 275 16.07 20.86 17.81
C SER A 275 14.60 21.15 17.47
N ARG A 276 14.33 21.80 16.36
CA ARG A 276 12.97 22.03 15.85
C ARG A 276 12.29 20.73 15.46
N TYR A 277 13.02 19.82 14.82
CA TYR A 277 12.50 18.49 14.49
C TYR A 277 12.06 17.72 15.74
N LEU A 278 12.91 17.67 16.76
CA LEU A 278 12.59 17.04 18.03
C LEU A 278 11.42 17.72 18.75
N TYR A 279 11.36 19.04 18.69
CA TYR A 279 10.24 19.81 19.28
C TYR A 279 8.93 19.48 18.57
N ALA A 280 8.91 19.47 17.24
CA ALA A 280 7.73 19.13 16.46
C ALA A 280 7.21 17.72 16.77
N THR A 281 8.11 16.74 16.89
CA THR A 281 7.76 15.36 17.26
C THR A 281 7.16 15.29 18.66
N LYS A 282 7.71 16.03 19.64
CA LYS A 282 7.15 16.11 21.00
C LYS A 282 5.80 16.82 21.05
N GLU A 283 5.58 17.83 20.20
CA GLU A 283 4.30 18.52 20.11
C GLU A 283 3.19 17.64 19.51
N GLU A 284 3.55 16.73 18.59
CA GLU A 284 2.60 15.72 18.07
C GLU A 284 2.02 14.86 19.19
N GLU A 285 2.85 14.41 20.12
CA GLU A 285 2.43 13.61 21.28
C GLU A 285 1.50 14.38 22.23
N LYS A 286 1.72 15.71 22.37
CA LYS A 286 0.95 16.56 23.28
C LYS A 286 -0.40 17.03 22.72
N ASN A 287 -0.63 16.92 21.42
CA ASN A 287 -1.75 17.55 20.73
C ASN A 287 -3.09 16.79 20.81
N LYS A 288 -3.31 16.00 21.83
CA LYS A 288 -4.55 15.25 22.07
C LYS A 288 -5.66 16.04 22.78
N GLY A 289 -5.58 17.37 22.87
CA GLY A 289 -6.55 18.21 23.63
C GLY A 289 -7.79 18.60 22.79
N LYS A 290 -9.01 18.42 23.33
CA LYS A 290 -10.28 18.76 22.67
C LYS A 290 -10.36 20.23 22.21
N LEU A 291 -9.86 21.17 23.04
CA LEU A 291 -9.87 22.61 22.71
C LEU A 291 -8.95 22.99 21.57
N LYS A 292 -7.77 22.37 21.47
CA LYS A 292 -6.85 22.56 20.35
C LYS A 292 -7.46 22.05 19.04
N ASN A 293 -8.07 20.87 19.08
CA ASN A 293 -8.75 20.30 17.93
C ASN A 293 -9.92 21.19 17.45
N LEU A 294 -10.68 21.75 18.37
CA LEU A 294 -11.76 22.70 18.03
C LEU A 294 -11.23 23.95 17.33
N LYS A 295 -10.12 24.54 17.85
CA LYS A 295 -9.48 25.72 17.23
C LYS A 295 -8.96 25.41 15.83
N VAL A 296 -8.31 24.27 15.63
CA VAL A 296 -7.85 23.80 14.31
C VAL A 296 -9.03 23.65 13.37
N LYS A 297 -10.12 23.03 13.82
CA LYS A 297 -11.33 22.83 13.02
C LYS A 297 -12.00 24.16 12.63
N LEU A 298 -12.19 25.06 13.59
CA LEU A 298 -12.82 26.39 13.36
C LEU A 298 -12.00 27.26 12.41
N THR A 299 -10.70 27.18 12.46
CA THR A 299 -9.80 27.93 11.57
C THR A 299 -9.48 27.21 10.26
N ARG A 300 -10.15 26.09 9.96
CA ARG A 300 -9.87 25.22 8.82
C ARG A 300 -8.37 24.89 8.71
N ASN A 301 -7.80 24.30 9.75
CA ASN A 301 -6.37 24.05 9.90
C ASN A 301 -5.49 25.31 9.73
N GLY A 302 -5.95 26.44 10.22
CA GLY A 302 -5.20 27.72 10.16
C GLY A 302 -5.34 28.48 8.85
N TRP A 303 -6.07 27.98 7.84
CA TRP A 303 -6.24 28.68 6.56
C TRP A 303 -6.95 30.03 6.66
N LEU A 304 -7.84 30.20 7.65
CA LEU A 304 -8.57 31.43 7.89
C LEU A 304 -7.79 32.49 8.68
N VAL A 305 -6.59 32.17 9.16
CA VAL A 305 -5.76 33.04 9.98
C VAL A 305 -4.35 33.12 9.40
N PRO A 306 -3.60 34.22 9.61
CA PRO A 306 -2.23 34.33 9.09
C PRO A 306 -1.29 33.33 9.75
N PRO A 307 -0.18 32.94 9.09
CA PRO A 307 0.87 32.17 9.71
C PRO A 307 1.52 32.94 10.88
N THR A 308 2.01 32.24 11.87
CA THR A 308 2.72 32.77 13.02
C THR A 308 4.14 32.24 13.14
N ARG A 309 4.45 31.20 12.34
CA ARG A 309 5.78 30.61 12.23
C ARG A 309 6.20 30.63 10.77
N GLU A 310 7.44 31.02 10.52
CA GLU A 310 7.99 31.03 9.17
C GLU A 310 8.23 29.62 8.66
N ASN A 311 8.87 28.77 9.46
CA ASN A 311 9.18 27.40 9.08
C ASN A 311 9.07 26.43 10.25
N THR A 312 9.00 25.13 9.89
CA THR A 312 9.11 24.00 10.81
C THR A 312 9.70 22.79 10.10
N VAL A 313 10.25 21.84 10.86
CA VAL A 313 10.74 20.56 10.36
C VAL A 313 9.85 19.46 10.93
N VAL A 314 9.41 18.54 10.11
CA VAL A 314 8.51 17.47 10.50
C VAL A 314 8.93 16.15 9.88
N SER A 315 8.47 15.03 10.45
CA SER A 315 8.67 13.72 9.86
C SER A 315 7.98 13.64 8.48
N MET A 316 8.70 13.14 7.50
CA MET A 316 8.18 12.96 6.14
C MET A 316 6.97 12.00 6.12
N MET A 317 7.01 10.93 6.90
CA MET A 317 5.95 9.91 6.97
C MET A 317 4.85 10.26 7.97
N HIS A 318 5.22 10.75 9.15
CA HIS A 318 4.28 10.90 10.27
C HIS A 318 3.75 12.32 10.46
N MET A 319 3.96 13.22 9.48
CA MET A 319 3.42 14.57 9.55
C MET A 319 1.89 14.55 9.67
N THR A 320 1.37 15.22 10.70
CA THR A 320 -0.06 15.50 10.84
C THR A 320 -0.41 16.87 10.24
N ALA A 321 -1.68 17.08 9.91
CA ALA A 321 -2.14 18.41 9.47
C ALA A 321 -1.86 19.51 10.52
N TYR A 322 -1.81 19.16 11.80
CA TYR A 322 -1.55 20.10 12.89
C TYR A 322 -0.11 20.64 12.86
N ASN A 323 0.88 19.86 12.39
CA ASN A 323 2.27 20.32 12.30
C ASN A 323 2.42 21.51 11.34
N ALA A 324 1.56 21.59 10.30
CA ALA A 324 1.48 22.72 9.38
C ALA A 324 0.62 23.87 9.89
N TYR A 325 -0.03 23.73 11.06
CA TYR A 325 -0.94 24.74 11.57
C TYR A 325 -0.25 26.11 11.74
N ARG A 326 -0.67 27.12 10.95
CA ARG A 326 -0.14 28.47 10.94
C ARG A 326 1.39 28.56 10.70
N VAL A 327 1.92 27.65 9.90
CA VAL A 327 3.31 27.66 9.42
C VAL A 327 3.34 28.09 7.97
N GLN A 328 4.37 28.83 7.53
CA GLN A 328 4.53 29.24 6.13
C GLN A 328 5.21 28.15 5.31
N LYS A 329 6.38 27.66 5.74
CA LYS A 329 7.16 26.62 5.06
C LYS A 329 7.36 25.40 5.97
N VAL A 330 7.28 24.22 5.39
CA VAL A 330 7.49 22.95 6.10
C VAL A 330 8.58 22.15 5.40
N LEU A 331 9.63 21.82 6.12
CA LEU A 331 10.62 20.83 5.71
C LEU A 331 10.14 19.46 6.15
N ASN A 332 9.76 18.65 5.16
CA ASN A 332 9.42 17.23 5.35
C ASN A 332 10.73 16.44 5.33
N TYR A 333 11.11 15.89 6.46
CA TYR A 333 12.44 15.29 6.69
C TYR A 333 12.33 13.79 7.00
N ASP A 334 13.23 13.01 6.42
CA ASP A 334 13.47 11.63 6.77
C ASP A 334 14.82 11.52 7.49
N SER A 335 14.77 11.06 8.75
CA SER A 335 15.97 10.96 9.61
C SER A 335 16.92 9.84 9.17
N ASN A 336 16.44 8.81 8.49
CA ASN A 336 17.26 7.68 8.09
C ASN A 336 18.12 8.02 6.87
N SER A 337 17.51 8.59 5.85
CA SER A 337 18.20 8.98 4.61
C SER A 337 18.85 10.37 4.69
N GLN A 338 18.54 11.18 5.72
CA GLN A 338 18.94 12.58 5.87
C GLN A 338 18.53 13.46 4.67
N LYS A 339 17.40 13.11 4.05
CA LYS A 339 16.83 13.82 2.92
C LYS A 339 15.48 14.41 3.27
N GLY A 340 15.05 15.35 2.45
CA GLY A 340 13.74 15.96 2.61
C GLY A 340 13.27 16.73 1.38
N PHE A 341 12.08 17.28 1.50
CA PHE A 341 11.53 18.22 0.54
C PHE A 341 10.73 19.32 1.26
N VAL A 342 10.68 20.48 0.65
CA VAL A 342 9.97 21.64 1.22
C VAL A 342 8.57 21.72 0.63
N THR A 343 7.60 22.00 1.48
CA THR A 343 6.24 22.39 1.10
C THR A 343 5.90 23.74 1.70
N GLU A 344 5.08 24.51 1.00
CA GLU A 344 4.77 25.88 1.39
C GLU A 344 3.27 26.13 1.37
N ARG A 345 2.82 26.95 2.32
CA ARG A 345 1.44 27.39 2.39
C ARG A 345 1.08 28.29 1.21
N SER A 346 0.16 27.86 0.35
CA SER A 346 -0.37 28.63 -0.77
C SER A 346 -1.90 28.59 -0.77
N LYS A 347 -2.54 29.77 -0.66
CA LYS A 347 -4.00 29.87 -0.76
C LYS A 347 -4.51 29.54 -2.17
N GLU A 348 -3.69 29.80 -3.18
CA GLU A 348 -4.00 29.51 -4.58
C GLU A 348 -4.06 27.99 -4.78
N GLU A 349 -3.01 27.26 -4.36
CA GLU A 349 -2.95 25.79 -4.43
C GLU A 349 -4.06 25.13 -3.59
N TYR A 350 -4.31 25.65 -2.37
CA TYR A 350 -5.44 25.20 -1.57
C TYR A 350 -6.75 25.30 -2.36
N SER A 351 -7.01 26.47 -2.94
CA SER A 351 -8.26 26.73 -3.67
C SER A 351 -8.36 25.91 -4.94
N ARG A 352 -7.23 25.71 -5.63
CA ARG A 352 -7.12 24.86 -6.81
C ARG A 352 -7.44 23.41 -6.47
N CYS A 353 -6.76 22.83 -5.48
CA CYS A 353 -6.97 21.44 -5.06
C CYS A 353 -8.42 21.20 -4.58
N VAL A 354 -9.01 22.15 -3.83
CA VAL A 354 -10.41 22.03 -3.40
C VAL A 354 -11.37 22.08 -4.58
N ARG A 355 -11.11 22.90 -5.60
CA ARG A 355 -11.92 22.97 -6.82
C ARG A 355 -11.81 21.66 -7.61
N GLU A 356 -10.61 21.14 -7.82
CA GLU A 356 -10.36 19.88 -8.53
C GLU A 356 -10.98 18.68 -7.81
N MET A 357 -10.85 18.62 -6.49
CA MET A 357 -11.51 17.60 -5.67
C MET A 357 -13.04 17.64 -5.85
N LYS A 358 -13.64 18.83 -5.83
CA LYS A 358 -15.10 18.97 -6.04
C LYS A 358 -15.53 18.60 -7.46
N ALA A 359 -14.69 18.88 -8.47
CA ALA A 359 -14.93 18.43 -9.83
C ALA A 359 -14.91 16.90 -9.92
N CYS A 360 -13.89 16.27 -9.36
CA CYS A 360 -13.80 14.81 -9.28
C CYS A 360 -15.00 14.19 -8.54
N MET A 361 -15.50 14.83 -7.47
CA MET A 361 -16.70 14.34 -6.77
C MET A 361 -17.95 14.34 -7.65
N LYS A 362 -18.09 15.31 -8.57
CA LYS A 362 -19.19 15.30 -9.55
C LYS A 362 -19.00 14.21 -10.62
N GLU A 363 -17.75 13.97 -11.02
CA GLU A 363 -17.40 12.87 -11.92
C GLU A 363 -17.73 11.51 -11.27
N ILE A 364 -17.47 11.36 -9.97
CA ILE A 364 -17.84 10.18 -9.18
C ILE A 364 -19.35 9.98 -9.18
N ASP A 365 -20.15 11.04 -8.92
CA ASP A 365 -21.61 10.94 -8.93
C ASP A 365 -22.16 10.45 -10.29
N ALA A 366 -21.48 10.76 -11.38
CA ALA A 366 -21.93 10.42 -12.74
C ALA A 366 -21.42 9.05 -13.22
N GLN A 367 -20.26 8.58 -12.75
CA GLN A 367 -19.53 7.48 -13.41
C GLN A 367 -19.24 6.30 -12.49
N PHE A 368 -19.41 6.43 -11.17
CA PHE A 368 -19.02 5.41 -10.21
C PHE A 368 -19.67 4.05 -10.50
N ASP A 369 -20.98 4.03 -10.68
CA ASP A 369 -21.73 2.76 -10.84
C ASP A 369 -21.26 1.97 -12.07
N ALA A 370 -21.08 2.67 -13.20
CA ALA A 370 -20.59 2.05 -14.42
C ALA A 370 -19.14 1.53 -14.26
N ALA A 371 -18.27 2.32 -13.66
CA ALA A 371 -16.89 1.92 -13.40
C ALA A 371 -16.83 0.71 -12.46
N ALA A 372 -17.49 0.77 -11.30
CA ALA A 372 -17.53 -0.31 -10.32
C ALA A 372 -18.13 -1.60 -10.90
N GLN A 373 -19.19 -1.48 -11.73
CA GLN A 373 -19.77 -2.62 -12.42
C GLN A 373 -18.79 -3.25 -13.41
N SER A 374 -18.05 -2.45 -14.18
CA SER A 374 -17.05 -2.97 -15.13
C SER A 374 -15.98 -3.81 -14.44
N TYR A 375 -15.48 -3.37 -13.27
CA TYR A 375 -14.51 -4.16 -12.48
C TYR A 375 -15.14 -5.46 -11.97
N ARG A 376 -16.36 -5.43 -11.43
CA ARG A 376 -17.05 -6.62 -10.90
C ARG A 376 -17.32 -7.67 -11.97
N GLU A 377 -17.79 -7.27 -13.13
CA GLU A 377 -18.26 -8.18 -14.17
C GLU A 377 -17.14 -8.67 -15.07
N ARG A 378 -16.13 -7.84 -15.34
CA ARG A 378 -15.10 -8.10 -16.33
C ARG A 378 -13.69 -8.33 -15.77
N CYS A 379 -13.50 -8.30 -14.45
CA CYS A 379 -12.19 -8.55 -13.85
C CYS A 379 -11.58 -9.91 -14.27
N GLY A 380 -12.40 -10.90 -14.65
CA GLY A 380 -11.94 -12.18 -15.18
C GLY A 380 -11.10 -12.06 -16.45
N GLU A 381 -11.37 -11.06 -17.29
CA GLU A 381 -10.62 -10.81 -18.53
C GLU A 381 -9.14 -10.49 -18.23
N VAL A 382 -8.89 -9.54 -17.33
CA VAL A 382 -7.54 -9.08 -16.97
C VAL A 382 -6.80 -10.01 -15.98
N ARG A 383 -7.47 -11.02 -15.46
CA ARG A 383 -6.87 -12.08 -14.61
C ARG A 383 -6.52 -13.34 -15.38
N SER A 384 -6.80 -13.39 -16.68
CA SER A 384 -6.55 -14.55 -17.53
C SER A 384 -5.08 -14.68 -17.92
N LEU A 385 -4.64 -15.91 -18.16
CA LEU A 385 -3.29 -16.19 -18.67
C LEU A 385 -3.07 -15.53 -20.03
N ASP A 386 -4.11 -15.53 -20.90
CA ASP A 386 -4.02 -14.92 -22.23
C ASP A 386 -3.80 -13.40 -22.15
N PHE A 387 -4.53 -12.73 -21.25
CA PHE A 387 -4.26 -11.31 -20.97
C PHE A 387 -2.82 -11.09 -20.53
N TRP A 388 -2.34 -11.84 -19.51
CA TRP A 388 -1.02 -11.66 -18.97
C TRP A 388 0.10 -12.00 -19.95
N LYS A 389 -0.07 -13.02 -20.80
CA LYS A 389 0.88 -13.30 -21.88
C LYS A 389 1.02 -12.12 -22.83
N LYS A 390 -0.10 -11.55 -23.27
CA LYS A 390 -0.11 -10.35 -24.12
C LYS A 390 0.48 -9.15 -23.41
N TYR A 391 0.08 -8.91 -22.15
CA TYR A 391 0.49 -7.75 -21.36
C TYR A 391 1.98 -7.75 -21.05
N LEU A 392 2.58 -8.92 -20.80
CA LEU A 392 4.00 -9.12 -20.56
C LEU A 392 4.81 -9.40 -21.84
N ASN A 393 4.19 -9.40 -23.01
CA ASN A 393 4.81 -9.72 -24.31
C ASN A 393 5.50 -11.10 -24.33
N LEU A 394 4.87 -12.14 -23.76
CA LEU A 394 5.46 -13.48 -23.66
C LEU A 394 5.29 -14.34 -24.92
N ASP A 395 4.48 -13.94 -25.88
CA ASP A 395 4.22 -14.65 -27.12
C ASP A 395 5.18 -14.26 -28.26
N LYS A 396 6.24 -13.51 -27.95
CA LYS A 396 7.26 -13.06 -28.92
C LYS A 396 8.50 -13.91 -28.91
#